data_7c48ecd959e09a4e04d98bf614f3413b
#
_entry.id   7c48ecd959e09a4e04d98bf614f3413b
#
_cell.length_a   1.000
_cell.length_b   1.000
_cell.length_c   1.000
_cell.angle_alpha   90.00
_cell.angle_beta   90.00
_cell.angle_gamma   90.00
#
_symmetry.space_group_name_H-M   'P 1'
#
loop_
_entity.id
_entity.type
_entity.pdbx_description
1 polymer ?
#
loop_
_entity_poly.entity_id
_entity_poly.type
_entity_poly.pdbx_seq_one_letter_code
_entity_poly.pdbx_strand_id
1 'polypeptide(L)'
;MEKLRKHAPGLIPAPNPDDDESVMTVLSALGRPQEVDGYASPEVPEQLKEAVPAERVQFFKQVAHKFGLTNKQFQGMMGEVLAADAQNYQQAMQSLEDGRNSVKSEWGATFDQRVAQISQTLVATGAPVEFQEALKSGQVGGSTLKWLHSMVGRLGGKEGMHVAGNEGSSSTLTPDEANARISEMLNNRQHPYWVAGHPDHAAAKKEMIRLAKMADPNASSDDLRVARTA
;
A
#
# COMPACT_ATOMS: atom_id res chain seq x y z
N MET A 1 62.62 -10.45 -15.77
CA MET A 1 61.46 -9.82 -15.15
C MET A 1 61.83 -8.81 -14.06
N GLU A 2 62.75 -9.11 -13.20
CA GLU A 2 63.16 -8.21 -12.08
C GLU A 2 63.83 -6.90 -12.55
N LYS A 3 64.54 -6.89 -13.68
CA LYS A 3 65.16 -5.67 -14.27
C LYS A 3 64.13 -4.69 -14.85
N LEU A 4 62.96 -5.15 -15.29
CA LEU A 4 61.87 -4.28 -15.81
C LEU A 4 61.14 -3.56 -14.69
N ARG A 5 61.02 -4.17 -13.48
CA ARG A 5 60.39 -3.52 -12.29
C ARG A 5 61.19 -2.32 -11.79
N LYS A 6 62.51 -2.31 -11.94
CA LYS A 6 63.37 -1.20 -11.49
C LYS A 6 63.31 0.04 -12.39
N HIS A 7 62.82 -0.10 -13.62
CA HIS A 7 62.86 0.97 -14.62
C HIS A 7 61.50 1.50 -15.01
N ALA A 8 60.40 0.93 -14.49
CA ALA A 8 59.05 1.39 -14.72
C ALA A 8 58.21 1.35 -13.40
N PRO A 9 58.43 2.34 -12.52
CA PRO A 9 57.62 2.45 -11.32
C PRO A 9 56.15 2.69 -11.74
N GLY A 10 55.29 1.76 -11.40
CA GLY A 10 53.86 1.82 -11.76
C GLY A 10 53.35 0.69 -12.66
N LEU A 11 54.22 -0.20 -13.13
CA LEU A 11 53.80 -1.42 -13.82
C LEU A 11 53.20 -2.41 -12.81
N ILE A 12 51.90 -2.65 -12.91
CA ILE A 12 51.18 -3.69 -12.17
C ILE A 12 51.50 -5.02 -12.88
N PRO A 13 52.06 -6.06 -12.19
CA PRO A 13 52.32 -7.35 -12.83
C PRO A 13 50.96 -7.97 -13.26
N ALA A 14 51.02 -8.68 -14.42
CA ALA A 14 49.87 -9.45 -14.84
C ALA A 14 49.54 -10.51 -13.77
N PRO A 15 48.28 -10.57 -13.27
CA PRO A 15 47.88 -11.57 -12.27
C PRO A 15 47.87 -12.97 -12.89
N ASN A 16 48.21 -13.98 -12.10
CA ASN A 16 47.86 -15.36 -12.41
C ASN A 16 46.37 -15.55 -12.06
N PRO A 17 45.49 -15.81 -13.05
CA PRO A 17 44.03 -15.90 -12.79
C PRO A 17 43.66 -17.08 -11.89
N ASP A 18 44.51 -18.09 -11.77
CA ASP A 18 44.28 -19.29 -10.91
C ASP A 18 44.88 -19.12 -9.50
N ASP A 19 45.47 -17.95 -9.22
CA ASP A 19 46.10 -17.65 -7.92
C ASP A 19 45.41 -16.40 -7.32
N ASP A 20 44.50 -16.63 -6.36
CA ASP A 20 43.73 -15.58 -5.69
C ASP A 20 44.63 -14.52 -5.03
N GLU A 21 45.77 -14.90 -4.46
CA GLU A 21 46.71 -13.95 -3.82
C GLU A 21 47.34 -13.01 -4.84
N SER A 22 47.73 -13.53 -5.99
CA SER A 22 48.23 -12.75 -7.12
C SER A 22 47.20 -11.76 -7.64
N VAL A 23 45.94 -12.21 -7.80
CA VAL A 23 44.81 -11.39 -8.20
C VAL A 23 44.54 -10.28 -7.16
N MET A 24 44.48 -10.62 -5.88
CA MET A 24 44.21 -9.66 -4.80
C MET A 24 45.34 -8.61 -4.68
N THR A 25 46.57 -8.97 -4.92
CA THR A 25 47.69 -8.04 -4.95
C THR A 25 47.50 -6.98 -6.03
N VAL A 26 47.09 -7.40 -7.23
CA VAL A 26 46.80 -6.49 -8.34
C VAL A 26 45.60 -5.59 -8.03
N LEU A 27 44.52 -6.14 -7.51
CA LEU A 27 43.33 -5.37 -7.14
C LEU A 27 43.64 -4.33 -6.06
N SER A 28 44.51 -4.67 -5.08
CA SER A 28 44.93 -3.72 -4.06
C SER A 28 45.79 -2.58 -4.67
N ALA A 29 46.65 -2.89 -5.64
CA ALA A 29 47.39 -1.86 -6.39
C ALA A 29 46.47 -0.96 -7.25
N LEU A 30 45.31 -1.46 -7.66
CA LEU A 30 44.29 -0.72 -8.41
C LEU A 30 43.34 0.10 -7.49
N GLY A 31 43.51 0.02 -6.17
CA GLY A 31 42.71 0.81 -5.21
C GLY A 31 41.59 0.05 -4.51
N ARG A 32 41.66 -1.30 -4.48
CA ARG A 32 40.81 -2.09 -3.54
C ARG A 32 41.23 -1.76 -2.11
N PRO A 33 40.29 -1.41 -1.23
CA PRO A 33 40.59 -1.25 0.19
C PRO A 33 41.15 -2.52 0.83
N GLN A 34 42.05 -2.39 1.77
CA GLN A 34 42.61 -3.54 2.49
C GLN A 34 41.58 -4.20 3.39
N GLU A 35 40.67 -3.39 3.96
CA GLU A 35 39.63 -3.84 4.87
C GLU A 35 38.24 -3.42 4.36
N VAL A 36 37.20 -4.12 4.83
CA VAL A 36 35.80 -3.85 4.47
C VAL A 36 35.41 -2.42 4.84
N ASP A 37 35.89 -1.91 5.96
CA ASP A 37 35.56 -0.56 6.44
C ASP A 37 36.28 0.55 5.65
N GLY A 38 37.24 0.20 4.81
CA GLY A 38 37.88 1.13 3.89
C GLY A 38 37.03 1.60 2.73
N TYR A 39 35.85 0.98 2.50
CA TYR A 39 34.88 1.50 1.53
C TYR A 39 34.12 2.70 2.11
N ALA A 40 34.11 3.80 1.39
CA ALA A 40 33.31 4.97 1.76
C ALA A 40 31.82 4.61 1.73
N SER A 41 31.09 4.98 2.79
CA SER A 41 29.64 4.79 2.83
C SER A 41 28.97 5.67 1.78
N PRO A 42 28.00 5.16 1.01
CA PRO A 42 27.26 5.96 0.06
C PRO A 42 26.34 6.94 0.83
N GLU A 43 26.05 8.07 0.22
CA GLU A 43 24.99 8.96 0.70
C GLU A 43 23.62 8.36 0.38
N VAL A 44 22.88 7.98 1.41
CA VAL A 44 21.54 7.39 1.28
C VAL A 44 20.52 8.53 1.24
N PRO A 45 19.70 8.63 0.17
CA PRO A 45 18.61 9.60 0.10
C PRO A 45 17.67 9.52 1.31
N GLU A 46 17.16 10.66 1.79
CA GLU A 46 16.33 10.74 3.01
C GLU A 46 15.14 9.78 2.97
N GLN A 47 14.44 9.71 1.84
CA GLN A 47 13.29 8.82 1.65
C GLN A 47 13.61 7.33 1.72
N LEU A 48 14.90 6.95 1.60
CA LEU A 48 15.34 5.56 1.64
C LEU A 48 16.01 5.18 2.96
N LYS A 49 16.20 6.10 3.90
CA LYS A 49 16.94 5.82 5.13
C LYS A 49 16.34 4.67 5.94
N GLU A 50 15.02 4.55 5.98
CA GLU A 50 14.33 3.44 6.65
C GLU A 50 14.44 2.11 5.87
N ALA A 51 14.46 2.19 4.53
CA ALA A 51 14.53 1.02 3.65
C ALA A 51 15.95 0.51 3.42
N VAL A 52 16.96 1.35 3.68
CA VAL A 52 18.39 1.04 3.50
C VAL A 52 19.13 1.18 4.84
N PRO A 53 18.94 0.23 5.74
CA PRO A 53 19.62 0.24 7.04
C PRO A 53 21.14 0.08 6.88
N ALA A 54 21.89 0.48 7.91
CA ALA A 54 23.36 0.42 7.92
C ALA A 54 23.88 -0.99 7.64
N GLU A 55 23.19 -2.01 8.11
CA GLU A 55 23.52 -3.43 7.90
C GLU A 55 23.51 -3.81 6.43
N ARG A 56 22.56 -3.26 5.66
CA ARG A 56 22.50 -3.48 4.20
C ARG A 56 23.71 -2.86 3.50
N VAL A 57 24.11 -1.66 3.88
CA VAL A 57 25.33 -1.01 3.36
C VAL A 57 26.56 -1.83 3.72
N GLN A 58 26.66 -2.31 4.97
CA GLN A 58 27.77 -3.13 5.42
C GLN A 58 27.85 -4.47 4.66
N PHE A 59 26.70 -5.09 4.38
CA PHE A 59 26.65 -6.28 3.54
C PHE A 59 27.23 -6.00 2.13
N PHE A 60 26.86 -4.91 1.50
CA PHE A 60 27.43 -4.56 0.18
C PHE A 60 28.93 -4.26 0.23
N LYS A 61 29.44 -3.65 1.32
CA LYS A 61 30.89 -3.47 1.52
C LYS A 61 31.62 -4.82 1.62
N GLN A 62 31.04 -5.78 2.35
CA GLN A 62 31.60 -7.14 2.44
C GLN A 62 31.65 -7.82 1.06
N VAL A 63 30.57 -7.73 0.30
CA VAL A 63 30.48 -8.27 -1.06
C VAL A 63 31.52 -7.60 -1.98
N ALA A 64 31.60 -6.27 -1.96
CA ALA A 64 32.58 -5.52 -2.74
C ALA A 64 34.01 -5.91 -2.39
N HIS A 65 34.31 -6.07 -1.11
CA HIS A 65 35.62 -6.50 -0.65
C HIS A 65 35.95 -7.93 -1.09
N LYS A 66 34.99 -8.86 -0.98
CA LYS A 66 35.13 -10.25 -1.43
C LYS A 66 35.43 -10.35 -2.92
N PHE A 67 34.78 -9.53 -3.74
CA PHE A 67 34.97 -9.53 -5.19
C PHE A 67 36.05 -8.56 -5.67
N GLY A 68 36.79 -7.94 -4.77
CA GLY A 68 37.94 -7.11 -5.10
C GLY A 68 37.64 -5.78 -5.77
N LEU A 69 36.42 -5.21 -5.56
CA LEU A 69 36.08 -3.93 -6.14
C LEU A 69 36.95 -2.81 -5.55
N THR A 70 37.28 -1.84 -6.40
CA THR A 70 37.89 -0.59 -5.94
C THR A 70 36.83 0.26 -5.24
N ASN A 71 37.25 1.22 -4.43
CA ASN A 71 36.29 2.14 -3.78
C ASN A 71 35.45 2.93 -4.81
N LYS A 72 36.06 3.32 -5.94
CA LYS A 72 35.33 4.01 -7.02
C LYS A 72 34.24 3.12 -7.66
N GLN A 73 34.57 1.84 -7.91
CA GLN A 73 33.59 0.88 -8.45
C GLN A 73 32.44 0.63 -7.46
N PHE A 74 32.77 0.49 -6.17
CA PHE A 74 31.77 0.33 -5.12
C PHE A 74 30.84 1.54 -5.05
N GLN A 75 31.38 2.77 -5.05
CA GLN A 75 30.57 3.98 -5.04
C GLN A 75 29.66 4.08 -6.27
N GLY A 76 30.19 3.76 -7.47
CA GLY A 76 29.39 3.73 -8.69
C GLY A 76 28.26 2.70 -8.62
N MET A 77 28.58 1.47 -8.24
CA MET A 77 27.57 0.40 -8.06
C MET A 77 26.48 0.79 -7.05
N MET A 78 26.89 1.32 -5.89
CA MET A 78 25.92 1.74 -4.87
C MET A 78 25.08 2.93 -5.31
N GLY A 79 25.64 3.85 -6.09
CA GLY A 79 24.91 4.95 -6.70
C GLY A 79 23.77 4.45 -7.58
N GLU A 80 24.02 3.50 -8.45
CA GLU A 80 23.00 2.88 -9.32
C GLU A 80 21.96 2.10 -8.51
N VAL A 81 22.37 1.33 -7.50
CA VAL A 81 21.43 0.59 -6.62
C VAL A 81 20.50 1.55 -5.90
N LEU A 82 21.04 2.62 -5.28
CA LEU A 82 20.24 3.59 -4.57
C LEU A 82 19.33 4.42 -5.49
N ALA A 83 19.78 4.72 -6.70
CA ALA A 83 18.95 5.39 -7.71
C ALA A 83 17.76 4.50 -8.13
N ALA A 84 18.00 3.21 -8.37
CA ALA A 84 16.94 2.24 -8.68
C ALA A 84 15.97 2.06 -7.50
N ASP A 85 16.47 1.94 -6.27
CA ASP A 85 15.65 1.86 -5.06
C ASP A 85 14.78 3.13 -4.89
N ALA A 86 15.33 4.31 -5.14
CA ALA A 86 14.58 5.57 -5.08
C ALA A 86 13.47 5.64 -6.13
N GLN A 87 13.75 5.19 -7.35
CA GLN A 87 12.74 5.13 -8.41
C GLN A 87 11.62 4.13 -8.07
N ASN A 88 11.97 2.94 -7.58
CA ASN A 88 11.00 1.94 -7.15
C ASN A 88 10.12 2.46 -6.00
N TYR A 89 10.72 3.15 -5.03
CA TYR A 89 9.99 3.78 -3.93
C TYR A 89 8.99 4.82 -4.43
N GLN A 90 9.43 5.71 -5.33
CA GLN A 90 8.54 6.73 -5.93
C GLN A 90 7.39 6.08 -6.70
N GLN A 91 7.65 5.06 -7.50
CA GLN A 91 6.60 4.33 -8.24
C GLN A 91 5.62 3.63 -7.30
N ALA A 92 6.09 3.03 -6.20
CA ALA A 92 5.24 2.41 -5.20
C ALA A 92 4.34 3.45 -4.50
N MET A 93 4.89 4.60 -4.11
CA MET A 93 4.11 5.69 -3.50
C MET A 93 3.08 6.26 -4.46
N GLN A 94 3.44 6.50 -5.72
CA GLN A 94 2.50 6.94 -6.75
C GLN A 94 1.37 5.93 -6.95
N SER A 95 1.68 4.64 -7.05
CA SER A 95 0.68 3.58 -7.19
C SER A 95 -0.29 3.51 -6.00
N LEU A 96 0.22 3.72 -4.77
CA LEU A 96 -0.61 3.79 -3.57
C LEU A 96 -1.56 4.99 -3.63
N GLU A 97 -1.05 6.16 -4.01
CA GLU A 97 -1.84 7.38 -4.14
C GLU A 97 -2.90 7.26 -5.24
N ASP A 98 -2.53 6.78 -6.42
CA ASP A 98 -3.46 6.57 -7.55
C ASP A 98 -4.55 5.56 -7.18
N GLY A 99 -4.18 4.45 -6.55
CA GLY A 99 -5.13 3.45 -6.06
C GLY A 99 -6.10 4.03 -5.03
N ARG A 100 -5.61 4.85 -4.10
CA ARG A 100 -6.44 5.53 -3.10
C ARG A 100 -7.36 6.57 -3.73
N ASN A 101 -6.86 7.37 -4.66
CA ASN A 101 -7.64 8.37 -5.40
C ASN A 101 -8.74 7.73 -6.26
N SER A 102 -8.46 6.58 -6.88
CA SER A 102 -9.47 5.79 -7.58
C SER A 102 -10.61 5.37 -6.65
N VAL A 103 -10.29 4.86 -5.46
CA VAL A 103 -11.31 4.48 -4.47
C VAL A 103 -12.05 5.71 -3.92
N LYS A 104 -11.36 6.83 -3.72
CA LYS A 104 -11.98 8.08 -3.29
C LYS A 104 -12.97 8.59 -4.34
N SER A 105 -12.63 8.50 -5.61
CA SER A 105 -13.55 8.84 -6.71
C SER A 105 -14.76 7.91 -6.77
N GLU A 106 -14.57 6.60 -6.60
CA GLU A 106 -15.64 5.59 -6.63
C GLU A 106 -16.59 5.74 -5.42
N TRP A 107 -16.04 5.97 -4.23
CA TRP A 107 -16.86 6.11 -3.00
C TRP A 107 -17.42 7.52 -2.81
N GLY A 108 -16.93 8.50 -3.53
CA GLY A 108 -17.39 9.88 -3.49
C GLY A 108 -17.46 10.46 -2.07
N ALA A 109 -18.56 11.11 -1.74
CA ALA A 109 -18.76 11.74 -0.43
C ALA A 109 -18.75 10.75 0.76
N THR A 110 -18.87 9.44 0.51
CA THR A 110 -18.86 8.42 1.57
C THR A 110 -17.46 7.90 1.91
N PHE A 111 -16.42 8.34 1.19
CA PHE A 111 -15.06 7.83 1.37
C PHE A 111 -14.56 7.92 2.81
N ASP A 112 -14.61 9.12 3.41
CA ASP A 112 -14.08 9.34 4.76
C ASP A 112 -14.87 8.55 5.81
N GLN A 113 -16.18 8.43 5.64
CA GLN A 113 -17.04 7.67 6.53
C GLN A 113 -16.74 6.16 6.44
N ARG A 114 -16.49 5.62 5.25
CA ARG A 114 -16.10 4.21 5.05
C ARG A 114 -14.73 3.92 5.64
N VAL A 115 -13.78 4.81 5.46
CA VAL A 115 -12.44 4.68 6.07
C VAL A 115 -12.52 4.73 7.60
N ALA A 116 -13.35 5.63 8.16
CA ALA A 116 -13.59 5.69 9.60
C ALA A 116 -14.23 4.39 10.13
N GLN A 117 -15.20 3.82 9.42
CA GLN A 117 -15.85 2.56 9.77
C GLN A 117 -14.85 1.39 9.74
N ILE A 118 -13.97 1.33 8.71
CA ILE A 118 -12.88 0.35 8.64
C ILE A 118 -11.98 0.50 9.88
N SER A 119 -11.56 1.74 10.19
CA SER A 119 -10.67 2.02 11.33
C SER A 119 -11.30 1.58 12.66
N GLN A 120 -12.56 1.91 12.90
CA GLN A 120 -13.30 1.49 14.10
C GLN A 120 -13.36 -0.04 14.21
N THR A 121 -13.66 -0.73 13.11
CA THR A 121 -13.70 -2.19 13.08
C THR A 121 -12.33 -2.81 13.36
N LEU A 122 -11.26 -2.27 12.79
CA LEU A 122 -9.90 -2.74 13.06
C LEU A 122 -9.53 -2.59 14.54
N VAL A 123 -9.89 -1.47 15.17
CA VAL A 123 -9.70 -1.25 16.62
C VAL A 123 -10.52 -2.28 17.42
N ALA A 124 -11.79 -2.45 17.10
CA ALA A 124 -12.70 -3.36 17.81
C ALA A 124 -12.30 -4.84 17.68
N THR A 125 -11.67 -5.23 16.57
CA THR A 125 -11.18 -6.60 16.32
C THR A 125 -9.77 -6.84 16.84
N GLY A 126 -9.10 -5.84 17.44
CA GLY A 126 -7.74 -5.98 17.96
C GLY A 126 -6.68 -6.10 16.86
N ALA A 127 -6.90 -5.48 15.70
CA ALA A 127 -5.90 -5.46 14.62
C ALA A 127 -4.58 -4.83 15.13
N PRO A 128 -3.40 -5.27 14.60
CA PRO A 128 -2.10 -4.70 14.95
C PRO A 128 -2.08 -3.17 14.81
N VAL A 129 -1.42 -2.49 15.75
CA VAL A 129 -1.37 -1.01 15.81
C VAL A 129 -0.74 -0.44 14.55
N GLU A 130 0.31 -1.09 14.03
CA GLU A 130 1.02 -0.71 12.82
C GLU A 130 0.08 -0.65 11.61
N PHE A 131 -0.86 -1.60 11.53
CA PHE A 131 -1.86 -1.62 10.46
C PHE A 131 -2.90 -0.51 10.60
N GLN A 132 -3.30 -0.20 11.84
CA GLN A 132 -4.21 0.92 12.12
C GLN A 132 -3.55 2.27 11.77
N GLU A 133 -2.26 2.42 12.06
CA GLU A 133 -1.47 3.61 11.73
C GLU A 133 -1.26 3.73 10.20
N ALA A 134 -0.95 2.64 9.51
CA ALA A 134 -0.85 2.60 8.05
C ALA A 134 -2.16 3.03 7.36
N LEU A 135 -3.31 2.64 7.91
CA LEU A 135 -4.61 3.09 7.40
C LEU A 135 -4.80 4.60 7.59
N LYS A 136 -4.48 5.13 8.77
CA LYS A 136 -4.60 6.56 9.11
C LYS A 136 -3.64 7.43 8.30
N SER A 137 -2.40 6.98 8.11
CA SER A 137 -1.38 7.69 7.33
C SER A 137 -1.58 7.59 5.81
N GLY A 138 -2.57 6.81 5.34
CA GLY A 138 -2.83 6.65 3.92
C GLY A 138 -1.92 5.64 3.21
N GLN A 139 -1.13 4.87 3.94
CA GLN A 139 -0.23 3.85 3.41
C GLN A 139 -0.94 2.55 2.99
N VAL A 140 -2.28 2.51 3.11
CA VAL A 140 -3.10 1.39 2.64
C VAL A 140 -3.62 1.65 1.24
N GLY A 141 -3.27 0.78 0.30
CA GLY A 141 -3.65 0.89 -1.10
C GLY A 141 -5.15 0.69 -1.35
N GLY A 142 -5.64 1.18 -2.51
CA GLY A 142 -7.07 1.18 -2.84
C GLY A 142 -7.70 -0.20 -2.86
N SER A 143 -7.04 -1.22 -3.39
CA SER A 143 -7.53 -2.61 -3.39
C SER A 143 -7.73 -3.14 -1.97
N THR A 144 -6.79 -2.85 -1.07
CA THR A 144 -6.88 -3.24 0.34
C THR A 144 -8.02 -2.50 1.05
N LEU A 145 -8.23 -1.21 0.76
CA LEU A 145 -9.38 -0.45 1.30
C LEU A 145 -10.70 -1.08 0.88
N LYS A 146 -10.87 -1.46 -0.38
CA LYS A 146 -12.07 -2.14 -0.88
C LYS A 146 -12.29 -3.49 -0.21
N TRP A 147 -11.22 -4.26 -0.08
CA TRP A 147 -11.28 -5.56 0.60
C TRP A 147 -11.67 -5.40 2.07
N LEU A 148 -11.03 -4.48 2.80
CA LEU A 148 -11.38 -4.19 4.20
C LEU A 148 -12.83 -3.75 4.35
N HIS A 149 -13.32 -2.86 3.48
CA HIS A 149 -14.71 -2.44 3.48
C HIS A 149 -15.67 -3.62 3.27
N SER A 150 -15.35 -4.54 2.35
CA SER A 150 -16.15 -5.75 2.14
C SER A 150 -16.17 -6.68 3.36
N MET A 151 -15.04 -6.78 4.08
CA MET A 151 -14.94 -7.56 5.32
C MET A 151 -15.79 -6.94 6.45
N VAL A 152 -15.73 -5.61 6.60
CA VAL A 152 -16.58 -4.88 7.56
C VAL A 152 -18.06 -5.14 7.30
N GLY A 153 -18.48 -5.12 6.03
CA GLY A 153 -19.85 -5.44 5.64
C GLY A 153 -20.27 -6.87 6.01
N ARG A 154 -19.35 -7.84 5.89
CA ARG A 154 -19.61 -9.25 6.27
C ARG A 154 -19.67 -9.45 7.78
N LEU A 155 -18.82 -8.78 8.53
CA LEU A 155 -18.80 -8.84 10.00
C LEU A 155 -20.02 -8.15 10.63
N GLY A 156 -20.49 -7.04 10.03
CA GLY A 156 -21.70 -6.34 10.48
C GLY A 156 -23.01 -7.01 10.09
N GLY A 157 -22.99 -7.96 9.13
CA GLY A 157 -24.20 -8.63 8.61
C GLY A 157 -24.56 -9.96 9.25
N LYS A 158 -23.70 -10.54 10.08
CA LYS A 158 -23.98 -11.78 10.83
C LYS A 158 -23.59 -11.58 12.29
N GLU A 159 -24.62 -11.45 13.14
CA GLU A 159 -24.52 -11.39 14.60
C GLU A 159 -23.73 -10.21 15.19
N GLY A 160 -24.41 -9.11 15.40
CA GLY A 160 -24.34 -8.32 16.62
C GLY A 160 -22.98 -7.97 17.22
N MET A 161 -22.00 -7.48 16.46
CA MET A 161 -21.02 -6.59 17.08
C MET A 161 -21.62 -5.19 17.13
N HIS A 162 -22.47 -4.97 18.15
CA HIS A 162 -22.81 -3.63 18.60
C HIS A 162 -21.50 -2.97 19.07
N VAL A 163 -20.91 -2.14 18.21
CA VAL A 163 -19.97 -1.12 18.70
C VAL A 163 -20.80 -0.19 19.56
N ALA A 164 -20.68 -0.36 20.88
CA ALA A 164 -21.37 0.48 21.85
C ALA A 164 -20.98 1.94 21.57
N GLY A 165 -21.94 2.73 21.09
CA GLY A 165 -21.77 4.17 20.98
C GLY A 165 -22.34 4.88 19.77
N ASN A 166 -22.98 4.22 18.80
CA ASN A 166 -23.64 4.96 17.74
C ASN A 166 -24.96 4.29 17.31
N GLU A 167 -26.06 4.72 17.93
CA GLU A 167 -27.41 4.46 17.45
C GLU A 167 -27.56 5.16 16.08
N GLY A 168 -27.25 4.45 14.98
CA GLY A 168 -27.40 5.02 13.64
C GLY A 168 -26.34 4.59 12.61
N SER A 169 -25.55 3.54 12.87
CA SER A 169 -24.61 3.01 11.87
C SER A 169 -25.34 2.27 10.75
N SER A 170 -26.06 3.03 9.92
CA SER A 170 -26.44 2.58 8.59
C SER A 170 -25.16 2.52 7.75
N SER A 171 -24.80 1.32 7.26
CA SER A 171 -23.78 1.20 6.22
C SER A 171 -24.09 2.23 5.12
N THR A 172 -23.18 3.16 4.90
CA THR A 172 -23.31 4.15 3.82
C THR A 172 -23.14 3.43 2.51
N LEU A 173 -24.26 3.18 1.85
CA LEU A 173 -24.28 2.63 0.50
C LEU A 173 -23.86 3.71 -0.50
N THR A 174 -23.14 3.32 -1.53
CA THR A 174 -22.98 4.19 -2.71
C THR A 174 -24.33 4.34 -3.41
N PRO A 175 -24.51 5.36 -4.25
CA PRO A 175 -25.69 5.49 -5.12
C PRO A 175 -25.98 4.21 -5.93
N ASP A 176 -24.94 3.56 -6.46
CA ASP A 176 -25.09 2.33 -7.26
C ASP A 176 -25.51 1.14 -6.39
N GLU A 177 -24.94 0.99 -5.21
CA GLU A 177 -25.35 -0.05 -4.24
C GLU A 177 -26.78 0.17 -3.74
N ALA A 178 -27.17 1.43 -3.52
CA ALA A 178 -28.53 1.76 -3.16
C ALA A 178 -29.52 1.43 -4.29
N ASN A 179 -29.17 1.76 -5.54
CA ASN A 179 -29.96 1.39 -6.73
C ASN A 179 -30.06 -0.12 -6.91
N ALA A 180 -28.99 -0.88 -6.68
CA ALA A 180 -29.01 -2.33 -6.76
C ALA A 180 -29.97 -2.92 -5.72
N ARG A 181 -29.97 -2.44 -4.48
CA ARG A 181 -30.91 -2.88 -3.42
C ARG A 181 -32.35 -2.47 -3.71
N ILE A 182 -32.58 -1.27 -4.24
CA ILE A 182 -33.90 -0.84 -4.70
C ILE A 182 -34.41 -1.82 -5.77
N SER A 183 -33.60 -2.14 -6.75
CA SER A 183 -33.95 -3.08 -7.82
C SER A 183 -34.26 -4.47 -7.30
N GLU A 184 -33.52 -4.98 -6.31
CA GLU A 184 -33.78 -6.25 -5.65
C GLU A 184 -35.13 -6.24 -4.93
N MET A 185 -35.43 -5.18 -4.17
CA MET A 185 -36.70 -5.02 -3.46
C MET A 185 -37.89 -4.91 -4.45
N LEU A 186 -37.71 -4.23 -5.55
CA LEU A 186 -38.76 -4.04 -6.57
C LEU A 186 -39.03 -5.32 -7.37
N ASN A 187 -38.00 -6.10 -7.68
CA ASN A 187 -38.10 -7.34 -8.46
C ASN A 187 -38.65 -8.53 -7.63
N ASN A 188 -38.55 -8.49 -6.32
CA ASN A 188 -39.06 -9.53 -5.44
C ASN A 188 -40.46 -9.21 -4.95
N ARG A 189 -41.50 -9.68 -5.64
CA ARG A 189 -42.91 -9.44 -5.27
C ARG A 189 -43.31 -10.05 -3.91
N GLN A 190 -42.53 -10.95 -3.34
CA GLN A 190 -42.77 -11.48 -1.98
C GLN A 190 -42.05 -10.65 -0.91
N HIS A 191 -41.32 -9.62 -1.29
CA HIS A 191 -40.65 -8.72 -0.36
C HIS A 191 -41.69 -7.99 0.52
N PRO A 192 -41.40 -7.77 1.82
CA PRO A 192 -42.33 -7.03 2.74
C PRO A 192 -42.78 -5.68 2.19
N TYR A 193 -42.01 -5.05 1.30
CA TYR A 193 -42.40 -3.80 0.65
C TYR A 193 -43.72 -3.90 -0.12
N TRP A 194 -44.01 -5.06 -0.78
CA TRP A 194 -45.21 -5.28 -1.58
C TRP A 194 -46.36 -5.88 -0.80
N VAL A 195 -46.09 -6.52 0.32
CA VAL A 195 -47.11 -7.28 1.09
C VAL A 195 -47.61 -6.40 2.22
N ALA A 196 -48.77 -5.73 2.01
CA ALA A 196 -49.33 -4.77 2.98
C ALA A 196 -49.66 -5.35 4.37
N GLY A 197 -49.90 -6.69 4.45
CA GLY A 197 -50.15 -7.41 5.71
C GLY A 197 -48.90 -7.96 6.42
N HIS A 198 -47.70 -7.74 5.83
CA HIS A 198 -46.46 -8.26 6.43
C HIS A 198 -46.07 -7.39 7.65
N PRO A 199 -45.67 -8.00 8.79
CA PRO A 199 -45.27 -7.24 10.00
C PRO A 199 -44.16 -6.22 9.73
N ASP A 200 -43.26 -6.49 8.79
CA ASP A 200 -42.16 -5.60 8.43
C ASP A 200 -42.47 -4.64 7.26
N HIS A 201 -43.74 -4.55 6.82
CA HIS A 201 -44.10 -3.70 5.66
C HIS A 201 -43.78 -2.21 5.92
N ALA A 202 -44.02 -1.71 7.12
CA ALA A 202 -43.72 -0.33 7.48
C ALA A 202 -42.17 -0.06 7.51
N ALA A 203 -41.39 -1.04 7.99
CA ALA A 203 -39.95 -0.97 8.02
C ALA A 203 -39.35 -1.01 6.58
N ALA A 204 -39.86 -1.91 5.72
CA ALA A 204 -39.47 -2.01 4.33
C ALA A 204 -39.75 -0.72 3.54
N LYS A 205 -40.85 -0.05 3.79
CA LYS A 205 -41.18 1.29 3.20
C LYS A 205 -40.18 2.37 3.64
N LYS A 206 -39.83 2.40 4.92
CA LYS A 206 -38.83 3.35 5.43
C LYS A 206 -37.44 3.09 4.79
N GLU A 207 -37.06 1.83 4.66
CA GLU A 207 -35.81 1.44 4.02
C GLU A 207 -35.79 1.83 2.54
N MET A 208 -36.87 1.63 1.80
CA MET A 208 -36.99 2.07 0.39
C MET A 208 -36.78 3.60 0.26
N ILE A 209 -37.40 4.40 1.12
CA ILE A 209 -37.24 5.86 1.13
C ILE A 209 -35.75 6.22 1.44
N ARG A 210 -35.14 5.52 2.40
CA ARG A 210 -33.75 5.72 2.77
C ARG A 210 -32.80 5.44 1.59
N LEU A 211 -33.00 4.30 0.94
CA LEU A 211 -32.21 3.88 -0.22
C LEU A 211 -32.39 4.87 -1.41
N ALA A 212 -33.61 5.32 -1.66
CA ALA A 212 -33.86 6.28 -2.74
C ALA A 212 -33.15 7.64 -2.50
N LYS A 213 -33.11 8.12 -1.25
CA LYS A 213 -32.34 9.32 -0.90
C LYS A 213 -30.81 9.13 -1.02
N MET A 214 -30.32 7.90 -0.83
CA MET A 214 -28.90 7.57 -1.04
C MET A 214 -28.57 7.43 -2.51
N ALA A 215 -29.49 6.88 -3.30
CA ALA A 215 -29.33 6.70 -4.75
C ALA A 215 -29.33 8.05 -5.49
N ASP A 216 -30.20 8.98 -5.08
CA ASP A 216 -30.25 10.35 -5.60
C ASP A 216 -30.47 11.35 -4.45
N PRO A 217 -29.40 11.98 -3.94
CA PRO A 217 -29.49 12.98 -2.87
C PRO A 217 -30.31 14.23 -3.24
N ASN A 218 -30.50 14.48 -4.54
CA ASN A 218 -31.26 15.61 -5.06
C ASN A 218 -32.70 15.27 -5.45
N ALA A 219 -33.11 13.98 -5.33
CA ALA A 219 -34.47 13.57 -5.61
C ALA A 219 -35.47 14.30 -4.72
N SER A 220 -36.45 14.96 -5.33
CA SER A 220 -37.53 15.63 -4.60
C SER A 220 -38.49 14.59 -3.97
N SER A 221 -39.18 14.99 -2.92
CA SER A 221 -40.22 14.15 -2.30
C SER A 221 -41.36 13.76 -3.24
N ASP A 222 -41.51 14.46 -4.38
CA ASP A 222 -42.49 14.18 -5.41
C ASP A 222 -42.04 13.09 -6.39
N ASP A 223 -40.76 13.00 -6.70
CA ASP A 223 -40.20 11.92 -7.50
C ASP A 223 -40.33 10.56 -6.81
N LEU A 224 -40.29 10.56 -5.49
CA LEU A 224 -40.51 9.38 -4.64
C LEU A 224 -41.98 8.93 -4.58
N ARG A 225 -42.94 9.78 -5.01
CA ARG A 225 -44.35 9.45 -5.10
C ARG A 225 -44.74 8.63 -6.33
N VAL A 226 -44.01 8.79 -7.42
CA VAL A 226 -44.28 8.06 -8.66
C VAL A 226 -43.95 6.55 -8.51
N ALA A 227 -43.01 6.17 -7.66
CA ALA A 227 -42.79 4.79 -7.28
C ALA A 227 -43.90 4.17 -6.42
N ARG A 228 -44.92 4.97 -6.03
CA ARG A 228 -46.05 4.56 -5.20
C ARG A 228 -47.26 4.08 -6.00
N THR A 229 -47.30 4.35 -7.30
CA THR A 229 -48.49 4.15 -8.16
C THR A 229 -48.28 3.22 -9.33
N ALA A 230 -47.07 2.64 -9.49
CA ALA A 230 -46.75 1.58 -10.45
C ALA A 230 -46.63 0.23 -9.72
#